data_05dd5491611caf55ad42f9f9c2583982
#
_entry.id   05dd5491611caf55ad42f9f9c2583982
#
_cell.length_a   1.000
_cell.length_b   1.000
_cell.length_c   1.000
_cell.angle_alpha   90.00
_cell.angle_beta   90.00
_cell.angle_gamma   90.00
#
_symmetry.space_group_name_H-M   'P 1'
#
loop_
_entity.id
_entity.type
_entity.pdbx_description
1 polymer ?
#
loop_
_entity_poly.entity_id
_entity_poly.type
_entity_poly.pdbx_seq_one_letter_code
_entity_poly.pdbx_strand_id
1 'polypeptide(L)'
;YDAYVINIYDENDRLADAGSVVITPLFKTDIPLINYKIGDKAISEVRDGVRYVTSLQGRMNDFFRYDTGEVTTFFEIAPIIAHCEDVVQIRFVQDSYTHIVVQCVQSKESPKTLEKIEKELDEALNKKFKHHMDIDFEWSNSIPPDSNGKLRMIVCKVDENGKK
;
A
#
# COMPACT_ATOMS: atom_id res chain seq x y z
N TYR A 1 24.86 3.72 -14.55
CA TYR A 1 25.57 2.94 -13.52
C TYR A 1 24.54 2.06 -12.81
N ASP A 2 24.66 0.75 -12.98
CA ASP A 2 23.74 -0.22 -12.38
C ASP A 2 24.08 -0.36 -10.91
N ALA A 3 23.28 0.31 -10.07
CA ALA A 3 23.45 0.29 -8.62
C ALA A 3 22.82 -0.95 -7.97
N TYR A 4 21.96 -1.66 -8.71
CA TYR A 4 21.21 -2.81 -8.22
C TYR A 4 21.09 -3.90 -9.30
N VAL A 5 21.14 -5.16 -8.89
CA VAL A 5 20.57 -6.27 -9.66
C VAL A 5 19.13 -6.45 -9.16
N ILE A 6 18.15 -6.39 -10.08
CA ILE A 6 16.73 -6.56 -9.79
C ILE A 6 16.25 -7.80 -10.52
N ASN A 7 15.69 -8.75 -9.76
CA ASN A 7 15.08 -9.96 -10.27
C ASN A 7 13.62 -10.05 -9.81
N ILE A 8 12.81 -10.79 -10.58
CA ILE A 8 11.43 -11.13 -10.21
C ILE A 8 11.35 -12.64 -10.12
N TYR A 9 10.80 -13.13 -9.00
CA TYR A 9 10.67 -14.56 -8.72
C TYR A 9 9.20 -14.93 -8.52
N ASP A 10 8.81 -16.08 -9.08
CA ASP A 10 7.49 -16.69 -8.84
C ASP A 10 7.37 -17.28 -7.41
N GLU A 11 6.27 -17.92 -7.12
CA GLU A 11 5.98 -18.57 -5.83
C GLU A 11 6.90 -19.78 -5.53
N ASN A 12 7.56 -20.32 -6.57
CA ASN A 12 8.50 -21.43 -6.45
C ASN A 12 9.97 -20.97 -6.43
N ASP A 13 10.22 -19.67 -6.21
CA ASP A 13 11.54 -19.06 -6.23
C ASP A 13 12.28 -19.24 -7.58
N ARG A 14 11.54 -19.22 -8.72
CA ARG A 14 12.09 -19.26 -10.07
C ARG A 14 11.98 -17.89 -10.72
N LEU A 15 12.98 -17.52 -11.53
CA LEU A 15 12.92 -16.30 -12.34
C LEU A 15 11.68 -16.30 -13.22
N ALA A 16 10.91 -15.22 -13.17
CA ALA A 16 9.64 -15.06 -13.86
C ALA A 16 9.46 -13.62 -14.35
N ASP A 17 8.45 -13.44 -15.20
CA ASP A 17 8.07 -12.09 -15.66
C ASP A 17 7.10 -11.40 -14.72
N ALA A 18 6.47 -12.14 -13.81
CA ALA A 18 5.60 -11.60 -12.76
C ALA A 18 5.87 -12.30 -11.44
N GLY A 19 5.89 -11.55 -10.33
CA GLY A 19 6.11 -12.11 -9.01
C GLY A 19 6.78 -11.15 -8.03
N SER A 20 7.48 -11.73 -7.05
CA SER A 20 8.16 -10.99 -5.97
C SER A 20 9.42 -10.29 -6.47
N VAL A 21 9.57 -9.01 -6.13
CA VAL A 21 10.77 -8.24 -6.44
C VAL A 21 11.88 -8.57 -5.45
N VAL A 22 13.04 -8.92 -6.00
CA VAL A 22 14.25 -9.27 -5.26
C VAL A 22 15.38 -8.38 -5.72
N ILE A 23 16.09 -7.77 -4.78
CA ILE A 23 17.18 -6.84 -5.09
C ILE A 23 18.52 -7.29 -4.49
N THR A 24 19.61 -6.96 -5.19
CA THR A 24 20.99 -7.05 -4.69
C THR A 24 21.65 -5.70 -4.96
N PRO A 25 21.86 -4.84 -3.92
CA PRO A 25 22.62 -3.61 -4.07
C PRO A 25 24.09 -3.92 -4.39
N LEU A 26 24.66 -3.28 -5.41
CA LEU A 26 26.06 -3.50 -5.81
C LEU A 26 27.05 -2.56 -5.10
N PHE A 27 26.55 -1.54 -4.41
CA PHE A 27 27.38 -0.51 -3.74
C PHE A 27 27.43 -0.65 -2.21
N LYS A 28 26.59 -1.52 -1.61
CA LYS A 28 26.51 -1.71 -0.16
C LYS A 28 27.36 -2.90 0.25
N THR A 29 28.52 -2.62 0.80
CA THR A 29 29.52 -3.65 1.17
C THR A 29 29.50 -4.00 2.66
N ASP A 30 29.03 -3.08 3.53
CA ASP A 30 29.04 -3.24 4.98
C ASP A 30 28.06 -4.30 5.47
N ILE A 31 26.87 -4.35 4.84
CA ILE A 31 25.87 -5.40 5.05
C ILE A 31 25.38 -5.83 3.66
N PRO A 32 25.96 -6.90 3.10
CA PRO A 32 25.58 -7.35 1.77
C PRO A 32 24.16 -7.93 1.79
N LEU A 33 23.23 -7.23 1.16
CA LEU A 33 21.86 -7.71 0.92
C LEU A 33 21.87 -8.45 -0.42
N ILE A 34 22.02 -9.77 -0.39
CA ILE A 34 22.00 -10.60 -1.59
C ILE A 34 20.61 -11.23 -1.73
N ASN A 35 19.98 -11.07 -2.90
CA ASN A 35 18.63 -11.60 -3.19
C ASN A 35 17.60 -11.21 -2.11
N TYR A 36 17.63 -9.95 -1.69
CA TYR A 36 16.72 -9.46 -0.66
C TYR A 36 15.32 -9.23 -1.23
N LYS A 37 14.33 -9.98 -0.72
CA LYS A 37 12.90 -9.79 -1.06
C LYS A 37 12.40 -8.51 -0.38
N ILE A 38 12.11 -7.46 -1.16
CA ILE A 38 11.64 -6.16 -0.63
C ILE A 38 10.18 -6.18 -0.20
N GLY A 39 9.44 -7.21 -0.58
CA GLY A 39 8.02 -7.39 -0.26
C GLY A 39 7.07 -6.80 -1.29
N ASP A 40 7.59 -6.30 -2.40
CA ASP A 40 6.79 -5.79 -3.51
C ASP A 40 6.64 -6.86 -4.59
N LYS A 41 5.52 -6.81 -5.33
CA LYS A 41 5.30 -7.57 -6.57
C LYS A 41 5.45 -6.66 -7.78
N ALA A 42 5.96 -7.22 -8.86
CA ALA A 42 6.08 -6.51 -10.14
C ALA A 42 5.76 -7.42 -11.32
N ILE A 43 5.45 -6.78 -12.44
CA ILE A 43 5.40 -7.40 -13.77
C ILE A 43 6.53 -6.80 -14.58
N SER A 44 7.23 -7.63 -15.33
CA SER A 44 8.31 -7.22 -16.22
C SER A 44 8.16 -7.86 -17.58
N GLU A 45 8.86 -7.31 -18.55
CA GLU A 45 9.04 -7.90 -19.87
C GLU A 45 10.51 -7.78 -20.30
N VAL A 46 10.93 -8.66 -21.18
CA VAL A 46 12.27 -8.60 -21.78
C VAL A 46 12.14 -8.03 -23.19
N ARG A 47 12.84 -6.93 -23.45
CA ARG A 47 12.98 -6.31 -24.78
C ARG A 47 14.46 -6.19 -25.08
N ASP A 48 14.88 -6.71 -26.23
CA ASP A 48 16.28 -6.67 -26.69
C ASP A 48 17.31 -7.18 -25.67
N GLY A 49 16.92 -8.22 -24.91
CA GLY A 49 17.76 -8.81 -23.86
C GLY A 49 17.82 -8.04 -22.55
N VAL A 50 17.09 -6.91 -22.43
CA VAL A 50 17.01 -6.11 -21.21
C VAL A 50 15.63 -6.29 -20.56
N ARG A 51 15.62 -6.51 -19.25
CA ARG A 51 14.37 -6.63 -18.47
C ARG A 51 13.88 -5.27 -18.03
N TYR A 52 12.64 -4.97 -18.36
CA TYR A 52 11.94 -3.74 -17.97
C TYR A 52 10.80 -4.08 -17.01
N VAL A 53 10.74 -3.40 -15.88
CA VAL A 53 9.56 -3.45 -14.98
C VAL A 53 8.47 -2.59 -15.61
N THR A 54 7.37 -3.23 -16.00
CA THR A 54 6.23 -2.57 -16.67
C THR A 54 5.13 -2.19 -15.69
N SER A 55 5.07 -2.88 -14.56
CA SER A 55 4.12 -2.59 -13.48
C SER A 55 4.72 -2.92 -12.13
N LEU A 56 4.65 -1.99 -11.19
CA LEU A 56 4.96 -2.21 -9.78
C LEU A 56 3.64 -2.28 -9.01
N GLN A 57 3.32 -3.46 -8.48
CA GLN A 57 2.04 -3.72 -7.82
C GLN A 57 2.05 -3.37 -6.33
N GLY A 58 3.19 -2.89 -5.79
CA GLY A 58 3.35 -2.56 -4.37
C GLY A 58 3.40 -3.79 -3.46
N ARG A 59 3.27 -3.56 -2.16
CA ARG A 59 3.33 -4.64 -1.16
C ARG A 59 2.11 -5.54 -1.25
N MET A 60 2.31 -6.83 -1.06
CA MET A 60 1.27 -7.87 -1.17
C MET A 60 0.03 -7.66 -0.27
N ASN A 61 0.05 -6.69 0.66
CA ASN A 61 -1.01 -6.47 1.64
C ASN A 61 -1.45 -5.00 1.75
N ASP A 62 -0.97 -4.11 0.87
CA ASP A 62 -1.29 -2.68 0.93
C ASP A 62 -2.29 -2.30 -0.17
N PHE A 63 -3.42 -3.01 -0.23
CA PHE A 63 -4.51 -2.75 -1.17
C PHE A 63 -5.87 -3.05 -0.53
N PHE A 64 -6.90 -2.40 -1.05
CA PHE A 64 -8.29 -2.70 -0.76
C PHE A 64 -8.80 -3.75 -1.75
N ARG A 65 -9.58 -4.70 -1.26
CA ARG A 65 -10.21 -5.76 -2.06
C ARG A 65 -11.68 -5.47 -2.28
N TYR A 66 -12.20 -5.89 -3.42
CA TYR A 66 -13.62 -5.88 -3.73
C TYR A 66 -14.11 -7.30 -3.99
N ASP A 67 -15.42 -7.51 -3.87
CA ASP A 67 -16.09 -8.79 -4.15
C ASP A 67 -15.96 -9.22 -5.61
N THR A 68 -15.72 -8.27 -6.50
CA THR A 68 -15.45 -8.51 -7.94
C THR A 68 -14.06 -9.10 -8.21
N GLY A 69 -13.17 -9.18 -7.18
CA GLY A 69 -11.77 -9.55 -7.33
C GLY A 69 -10.86 -8.40 -7.76
N GLU A 70 -11.42 -7.21 -8.04
CA GLU A 70 -10.63 -6.00 -8.27
C GLU A 70 -9.93 -5.54 -6.99
N VAL A 71 -8.94 -4.67 -7.15
CA VAL A 71 -8.22 -4.05 -6.04
C VAL A 71 -8.00 -2.57 -6.29
N THR A 72 -7.93 -1.78 -5.21
CA THR A 72 -7.39 -0.42 -5.21
C THR A 72 -6.13 -0.41 -4.36
N THR A 73 -5.02 0.02 -4.93
CA THR A 73 -3.72 0.05 -4.25
C THR A 73 -3.53 1.33 -3.46
N PHE A 74 -2.60 1.32 -2.50
CA PHE A 74 -2.22 2.52 -1.77
C PHE A 74 -1.80 3.67 -2.71
N PHE A 75 -1.10 3.37 -3.81
CA PHE A 75 -0.63 4.40 -4.75
C PHE A 75 -1.76 5.19 -5.42
N GLU A 76 -2.95 4.59 -5.57
CA GLU A 76 -4.10 5.27 -6.16
C GLU A 76 -4.71 6.31 -5.21
N ILE A 77 -4.59 6.09 -3.88
CA ILE A 77 -5.10 7.01 -2.85
C ILE A 77 -4.01 7.89 -2.24
N ALA A 78 -2.74 7.55 -2.39
CA ALA A 78 -1.61 8.29 -1.83
C ALA A 78 -1.63 9.81 -2.15
N PRO A 79 -2.02 10.26 -3.36
CA PRO A 79 -2.13 11.69 -3.63
C PRO A 79 -3.14 12.42 -2.74
N ILE A 80 -4.25 11.76 -2.35
CA ILE A 80 -5.25 12.34 -1.45
C ILE A 80 -4.61 12.58 -0.08
N ILE A 81 -3.91 11.57 0.43
CA ILE A 81 -3.27 11.60 1.74
C ILE A 81 -2.15 12.66 1.76
N ALA A 82 -1.34 12.72 0.70
CA ALA A 82 -0.23 13.67 0.59
C ALA A 82 -0.69 15.14 0.57
N HIS A 83 -1.93 15.42 0.16
CA HIS A 83 -2.51 16.76 0.13
C HIS A 83 -3.38 17.06 1.36
N CYS A 84 -3.54 16.11 2.27
CA CYS A 84 -4.31 16.29 3.49
C CYS A 84 -3.40 16.77 4.63
N GLU A 85 -3.18 18.07 4.74
CA GLU A 85 -2.34 18.68 5.79
C GLU A 85 -2.99 18.62 7.19
N ASP A 86 -4.29 18.31 7.25
CA ASP A 86 -5.05 18.22 8.48
C ASP A 86 -4.81 16.94 9.29
N VAL A 87 -4.19 15.92 8.67
CA VAL A 87 -3.94 14.60 9.25
C VAL A 87 -2.45 14.28 9.22
N VAL A 88 -1.85 14.00 10.37
CA VAL A 88 -0.41 13.68 10.49
C VAL A 88 -0.11 12.18 10.46
N GLN A 89 -1.10 11.34 10.83
CA GLN A 89 -1.01 9.89 10.69
C GLN A 89 -2.36 9.37 10.20
N ILE A 90 -2.31 8.40 9.30
CA ILE A 90 -3.49 7.74 8.77
C ILE A 90 -3.23 6.25 8.60
N ARG A 91 -4.23 5.42 8.90
CA ARG A 91 -4.25 3.99 8.62
C ARG A 91 -5.65 3.59 8.18
N PHE A 92 -5.72 2.77 7.16
CA PHE A 92 -6.95 2.20 6.65
C PHE A 92 -7.07 0.75 7.09
N VAL A 93 -8.19 0.38 7.68
CA VAL A 93 -8.49 -1.00 8.06
C VAL A 93 -9.75 -1.42 7.32
N GLN A 94 -9.58 -2.22 6.27
CA GLN A 94 -10.70 -2.81 5.56
C GLN A 94 -11.16 -4.08 6.29
N ASP A 95 -12.38 -4.14 6.76
CA ASP A 95 -12.95 -5.28 7.48
C ASP A 95 -14.04 -6.02 6.69
N SER A 96 -14.56 -5.41 5.63
CA SER A 96 -15.45 -6.05 4.65
C SER A 96 -15.18 -5.54 3.24
N TYR A 97 -15.84 -6.11 2.24
CA TYR A 97 -15.70 -5.65 0.84
C TYR A 97 -16.24 -4.23 0.60
N THR A 98 -17.09 -3.75 1.49
CA THR A 98 -17.78 -2.45 1.35
C THR A 98 -17.50 -1.48 2.49
N HIS A 99 -16.68 -1.87 3.49
CA HIS A 99 -16.47 -1.07 4.68
C HIS A 99 -14.99 -0.90 5.05
N ILE A 100 -14.62 0.31 5.43
CA ILE A 100 -13.27 0.70 5.84
C ILE A 100 -13.35 1.54 7.11
N VAL A 101 -12.52 1.24 8.08
CA VAL A 101 -12.24 2.12 9.22
C VAL A 101 -10.98 2.93 8.90
N VAL A 102 -11.08 4.25 8.92
CA VAL A 102 -9.96 5.18 8.72
C VAL A 102 -9.51 5.71 10.06
N GLN A 103 -8.39 5.19 10.55
CA GLN A 103 -7.76 5.66 11.78
C GLN A 103 -6.92 6.89 11.48
N CYS A 104 -7.15 7.99 12.19
CA CYS A 104 -6.53 9.29 11.96
C CYS A 104 -5.94 9.89 13.23
N VAL A 105 -4.86 10.65 13.03
CA VAL A 105 -4.33 11.60 14.03
C VAL A 105 -4.39 12.99 13.42
N GLN A 106 -5.17 13.88 14.03
CA GLN A 106 -5.29 15.26 13.56
C GLN A 106 -3.99 16.03 13.74
N SER A 107 -3.67 16.88 12.75
CA SER A 107 -2.62 17.88 12.90
C SER A 107 -3.01 18.91 13.96
N LYS A 108 -2.08 19.23 14.87
CA LYS A 108 -2.28 20.27 15.88
C LYS A 108 -2.45 21.68 15.27
N GLU A 109 -1.99 21.84 14.04
CA GLU A 109 -2.06 23.08 13.28
C GLU A 109 -3.31 23.19 12.41
N SER A 110 -4.11 22.11 12.34
CA SER A 110 -5.34 22.12 11.54
C SER A 110 -6.39 23.05 12.14
N PRO A 111 -6.91 24.00 11.34
CA PRO A 111 -8.01 24.86 11.77
C PRO A 111 -9.39 24.23 11.57
N LYS A 112 -9.48 23.03 10.99
CA LYS A 112 -10.73 22.36 10.63
C LYS A 112 -11.30 21.55 11.78
N THR A 113 -12.61 21.41 11.82
CA THR A 113 -13.29 20.45 12.70
C THR A 113 -13.14 19.03 12.15
N LEU A 114 -13.28 18.03 13.02
CA LEU A 114 -13.18 16.63 12.61
C LEU A 114 -14.21 16.28 11.55
N GLU A 115 -15.47 16.71 11.71
CA GLU A 115 -16.57 16.42 10.77
C GLU A 115 -16.25 16.97 9.36
N LYS A 116 -15.57 18.13 9.29
CA LYS A 116 -15.18 18.72 8.01
C LYS A 116 -14.07 17.90 7.34
N ILE A 117 -13.08 17.43 8.12
CA ILE A 117 -11.99 16.59 7.61
C ILE A 117 -12.55 15.26 7.13
N GLU A 118 -13.42 14.63 7.92
CA GLU A 118 -14.08 13.36 7.58
C GLU A 118 -14.83 13.47 6.25
N LYS A 119 -15.66 14.50 6.11
CA LYS A 119 -16.42 14.72 4.88
C LYS A 119 -15.52 14.91 3.65
N GLU A 120 -14.47 15.71 3.77
CA GLU A 120 -13.53 15.96 2.68
C GLU A 120 -12.75 14.69 2.30
N LEU A 121 -12.33 13.89 3.29
CA LEU A 121 -11.65 12.61 3.07
C LEU A 121 -12.60 11.57 2.46
N ASP A 122 -13.80 11.42 2.99
CA ASP A 122 -14.79 10.48 2.46
C ASP A 122 -15.09 10.75 0.98
N GLU A 123 -15.41 12.00 0.65
CA GLU A 123 -15.68 12.40 -0.73
C GLU A 123 -14.48 12.18 -1.66
N ALA A 124 -13.26 12.45 -1.18
CA ALA A 124 -12.05 12.29 -1.98
C ALA A 124 -11.69 10.81 -2.19
N LEU A 125 -11.81 9.99 -1.15
CA LEU A 125 -11.52 8.56 -1.20
C LEU A 125 -12.53 7.81 -2.08
N ASN A 126 -13.83 8.07 -1.91
CA ASN A 126 -14.87 7.42 -2.69
C ASN A 126 -14.84 7.78 -4.19
N LYS A 127 -14.20 8.89 -4.58
CA LYS A 127 -13.90 9.19 -5.99
C LYS A 127 -12.80 8.31 -6.60
N LYS A 128 -11.96 7.71 -5.76
CA LYS A 128 -10.83 6.87 -6.19
C LYS A 128 -11.10 5.39 -6.06
N PHE A 129 -11.96 5.01 -5.13
CA PHE A 129 -12.39 3.63 -5.03
C PHE A 129 -13.19 3.19 -6.25
N LYS A 130 -13.04 1.94 -6.65
CA LYS A 130 -13.75 1.36 -7.81
C LYS A 130 -15.24 1.14 -7.53
N HIS A 131 -15.56 0.91 -6.26
CA HIS A 131 -16.91 0.79 -5.74
C HIS A 131 -17.05 1.70 -4.52
N HIS A 132 -18.29 2.10 -4.21
CA HIS A 132 -18.55 2.88 -3.02
C HIS A 132 -18.17 2.09 -1.76
N MET A 133 -17.47 2.76 -0.83
CA MET A 133 -17.07 2.22 0.46
C MET A 133 -17.74 3.03 1.57
N ASP A 134 -18.34 2.33 2.51
CA ASP A 134 -18.78 2.92 3.77
C ASP A 134 -17.52 3.18 4.63
N ILE A 135 -17.34 4.42 5.07
CA ILE A 135 -16.12 4.84 5.76
C ILE A 135 -16.47 5.31 7.16
N ASP A 136 -15.96 4.60 8.17
CA ASP A 136 -15.95 5.06 9.55
C ASP A 136 -14.62 5.71 9.90
N PHE A 137 -14.64 6.79 10.68
CA PHE A 137 -13.44 7.49 11.13
C PHE A 137 -13.20 7.25 12.62
N GLU A 138 -11.96 6.86 12.96
CA GLU A 138 -11.49 6.72 14.34
C GLU A 138 -10.35 7.71 14.59
N TRP A 139 -10.57 8.66 15.53
CA TRP A 139 -9.57 9.65 15.89
C TRP A 139 -8.83 9.26 17.16
N SER A 140 -7.52 9.42 17.13
CA SER A 140 -6.65 9.12 18.28
C SER A 140 -5.47 10.10 18.35
N ASN A 141 -4.73 10.04 19.45
CA ASN A 141 -3.51 10.85 19.59
C ASN A 141 -2.28 10.23 18.91
N SER A 142 -2.34 8.93 18.60
CA SER A 142 -1.27 8.21 17.91
C SER A 142 -1.81 6.89 17.35
N ILE A 143 -1.24 6.44 16.23
CA ILE A 143 -1.49 5.12 15.67
C ILE A 143 -0.26 4.26 15.96
N PRO A 144 -0.37 3.21 16.80
CA PRO A 144 0.77 2.37 17.15
C PRO A 144 1.24 1.58 15.92
N PRO A 145 2.56 1.38 15.77
CA PRO A 145 3.08 0.47 14.76
C PRO A 145 2.66 -0.98 15.04
N ASP A 146 2.72 -1.82 14.03
CA ASP A 146 2.51 -3.27 14.16
C ASP A 146 3.59 -3.90 15.05
N SER A 147 3.39 -5.16 15.45
CA SER A 147 4.35 -5.94 16.26
C SER A 147 5.77 -5.98 15.68
N ASN A 148 5.92 -5.72 14.38
CA ASN A 148 7.21 -5.67 13.68
C ASN A 148 7.80 -4.23 13.63
N GLY A 149 7.23 -3.27 14.37
CA GLY A 149 7.66 -1.87 14.38
C GLY A 149 7.34 -1.09 13.10
N LYS A 150 6.53 -1.63 12.19
CA LYS A 150 6.13 -0.97 10.93
C LYS A 150 4.72 -0.40 11.04
N LEU A 151 4.55 0.83 10.58
CA LEU A 151 3.24 1.41 10.36
C LEU A 151 2.74 0.97 8.98
N ARG A 152 1.79 0.02 8.96
CA ARG A 152 1.08 -0.33 7.73
C ARG A 152 0.02 0.72 7.45
N MET A 153 0.00 1.22 6.22
CA MET A 153 -1.00 2.21 5.80
C MET A 153 -2.35 1.56 5.49
N ILE A 154 -2.34 0.35 4.94
CA ILE A 154 -3.56 -0.44 4.67
C ILE A 154 -3.45 -1.78 5.40
N VAL A 155 -4.49 -2.14 6.12
CA VAL A 155 -4.68 -3.44 6.75
C VAL A 155 -5.96 -4.04 6.20
N CYS A 156 -5.85 -4.93 5.22
CA CYS A 156 -6.99 -5.66 4.68
C CYS A 156 -7.21 -6.93 5.51
N LYS A 157 -8.37 -7.05 6.16
CA LYS A 157 -8.80 -8.23 6.93
C LYS A 157 -9.70 -9.17 6.13
N VAL A 158 -10.02 -8.78 4.88
CA VAL A 158 -10.85 -9.58 3.98
C VAL A 158 -9.96 -10.60 3.28
N ASP A 159 -10.27 -11.88 3.42
CA ASP A 159 -9.60 -12.96 2.69
C ASP A 159 -10.13 -13.08 1.25
N GLU A 160 -9.49 -13.96 0.44
CA GLU A 160 -9.90 -14.20 -0.95
C GLU A 160 -11.31 -14.81 -1.08
N ASN A 161 -11.88 -15.30 0.03
CA ASN A 161 -13.20 -15.92 0.10
C ASN A 161 -14.24 -15.00 0.78
N GLY A 162 -13.90 -13.75 1.11
CA GLY A 162 -14.80 -12.80 1.77
C GLY A 162 -15.11 -13.10 3.24
N LYS A 163 -14.33 -13.99 3.87
CA LYS A 163 -14.49 -14.31 5.28
C LYS A 163 -13.53 -13.47 6.14
N LYS A 164 -14.07 -13.03 7.30
CA LYS A 164 -13.25 -12.39 8.35
C LYS A 164 -12.32 -13.39 9.00
#